data_9eb52ef5ea25d630294248c593bfca01
#
_entry.id   9eb52ef5ea25d630294248c593bfca01
#
_cell.length_a   1.000
_cell.length_b   1.000
_cell.length_c   1.000
_cell.angle_alpha   90.00
_cell.angle_beta   90.00
_cell.angle_gamma   90.00
#
_symmetry.space_group_name_H-M   'P 1'
#
loop_
_entity.id
_entity.type
_entity.pdbx_description
1 polymer ?
#
loop_
_entity_poly.entity_id
_entity_poly.type
_entity_poly.pdbx_seq_one_letter_code
_entity_poly.pdbx_strand_id
1 'polypeptide(L)'
;MVDTLNATALTGIRVLDLGQIYNGSYATMMMAMAGADVIKVEPLRGETLRGRGPASPSAFAFNFLNQNKRSITVNLKDSRGLALIKRLVPEADVVLENFAPDTMIDLGLSYDQLR
;
A
#
# COMPACT_ATOMS: atom_id res chain seq x y z
N MET A 1 -24.34 -3.50 -10.51
CA MET A 1 -23.92 -3.53 -11.94
C MET A 1 -22.78 -2.53 -12.07
N VAL A 2 -21.61 -2.99 -12.47
CA VAL A 2 -20.48 -2.09 -12.75
C VAL A 2 -20.86 -1.35 -14.04
N ASP A 3 -20.79 -0.02 -14.03
CA ASP A 3 -20.97 0.79 -15.24
C ASP A 3 -19.81 0.48 -16.19
N THR A 4 -20.07 -0.38 -17.16
CA THR A 4 -19.06 -0.86 -18.10
C THR A 4 -18.48 0.23 -19.00
N LEU A 5 -19.13 1.39 -19.08
CA LEU A 5 -18.65 2.52 -19.86
C LEU A 5 -17.46 3.25 -19.21
N ASN A 6 -17.29 3.09 -17.89
CA ASN A 6 -16.21 3.70 -17.10
C ASN A 6 -15.26 2.66 -16.48
N ALA A 7 -15.41 1.37 -16.83
CA ALA A 7 -14.55 0.32 -16.30
C ALA A 7 -13.15 0.40 -16.92
N THR A 8 -12.13 0.40 -16.04
CA THR A 8 -10.71 0.30 -16.40
C THR A 8 -10.20 -1.11 -16.11
N ALA A 9 -8.97 -1.43 -16.55
CA ALA A 9 -8.44 -2.80 -16.52
C ALA A 9 -8.47 -3.46 -15.13
N LEU A 10 -8.32 -2.68 -14.05
CA LEU A 10 -8.29 -3.19 -12.66
C LEU A 10 -9.48 -2.71 -11.82
N THR A 11 -10.57 -2.29 -12.46
CA THR A 11 -11.81 -1.94 -11.74
C THR A 11 -12.29 -3.13 -10.90
N GLY A 12 -12.52 -2.89 -9.59
CA GLY A 12 -12.98 -3.91 -8.64
C GLY A 12 -11.84 -4.65 -7.94
N ILE A 13 -10.59 -4.46 -8.36
CA ILE A 13 -9.42 -5.03 -7.67
C ILE A 13 -9.02 -4.12 -6.51
N ARG A 14 -8.86 -4.70 -5.33
CA ARG A 14 -8.36 -4.02 -4.13
C ARG A 14 -6.94 -4.43 -3.81
N VAL A 15 -6.07 -3.45 -3.61
CA VAL A 15 -4.65 -3.64 -3.32
C VAL A 15 -4.32 -3.07 -1.94
N LEU A 16 -3.73 -3.89 -1.09
CA LEU A 16 -3.11 -3.45 0.16
C LEU A 16 -1.63 -3.22 -0.09
N ASP A 17 -1.22 -1.96 -0.08
CA ASP A 17 0.11 -1.49 -0.47
C ASP A 17 0.97 -1.22 0.76
N LEU A 18 1.85 -2.17 1.10
CA LEU A 18 2.90 -1.99 2.11
C LEU A 18 4.23 -1.54 1.46
N GLY A 19 4.20 -1.24 0.17
CA GLY A 19 5.39 -0.79 -0.58
C GLY A 19 5.95 0.52 -0.06
N GLN A 20 7.26 0.67 -0.19
CA GLN A 20 7.99 1.84 0.27
C GLN A 20 8.89 2.39 -0.84
N ILE A 21 9.19 3.68 -0.73
CA ILE A 21 10.12 4.41 -1.57
C ILE A 21 9.68 4.33 -3.04
N TYR A 22 10.43 3.66 -3.93
CA TYR A 22 10.17 3.74 -5.37
C TYR A 22 9.45 2.51 -5.94
N ASN A 23 10.03 1.33 -5.86
CA ASN A 23 9.57 0.18 -6.64
C ASN A 23 8.15 -0.27 -6.31
N GLY A 24 7.86 -0.53 -5.04
CA GLY A 24 6.51 -0.91 -4.60
C GLY A 24 5.50 0.21 -4.84
N SER A 25 5.89 1.45 -4.51
CA SER A 25 5.01 2.61 -4.70
C SER A 25 4.70 2.87 -6.18
N TYR A 26 5.67 2.68 -7.09
CA TYR A 26 5.45 2.80 -8.53
C TYR A 26 4.50 1.71 -9.05
N ALA A 27 4.74 0.46 -8.66
CA ALA A 27 3.88 -0.65 -9.09
C ALA A 27 2.42 -0.41 -8.69
N THR A 28 2.17 -0.04 -7.44
CA THR A 28 0.81 0.22 -6.94
C THR A 28 0.22 1.53 -7.49
N MET A 29 1.05 2.53 -7.84
CA MET A 29 0.58 3.69 -8.59
C MET A 29 0.04 3.28 -9.96
N MET A 30 0.75 2.44 -10.70
CA MET A 30 0.27 1.92 -12.00
C MET A 30 -1.04 1.16 -11.84
N MET A 31 -1.19 0.36 -10.78
CA MET A 31 -2.44 -0.34 -10.49
C MET A 31 -3.58 0.66 -10.17
N ALA A 32 -3.30 1.70 -9.37
CA ALA A 32 -4.28 2.74 -9.07
C ALA A 32 -4.71 3.52 -10.32
N MET A 33 -3.76 3.83 -11.21
CA MET A 33 -4.05 4.49 -12.49
C MET A 33 -4.86 3.60 -13.43
N ALA A 34 -4.72 2.27 -13.30
CA ALA A 34 -5.53 1.30 -14.04
C ALA A 34 -6.88 0.98 -13.37
N GLY A 35 -7.25 1.68 -12.29
CA GLY A 35 -8.56 1.62 -11.65
C GLY A 35 -8.67 0.72 -10.42
N ALA A 36 -7.57 0.19 -9.91
CA ALA A 36 -7.58 -0.54 -8.65
C ALA A 36 -7.84 0.41 -7.45
N ASP A 37 -8.53 -0.09 -6.44
CA ASP A 37 -8.68 0.56 -5.15
C ASP A 37 -7.45 0.25 -4.29
N VAL A 38 -6.49 1.16 -4.28
CA VAL A 38 -5.21 0.99 -3.57
C VAL A 38 -5.25 1.67 -2.20
N ILE A 39 -5.01 0.88 -1.16
CA ILE A 39 -4.86 1.36 0.22
C ILE A 39 -3.40 1.25 0.62
N LYS A 40 -2.72 2.39 0.72
CA LYS A 40 -1.34 2.45 1.18
C LYS A 40 -1.29 2.39 2.71
N VAL A 41 -0.48 1.47 3.22
CA VAL A 41 -0.20 1.33 4.64
C VAL A 41 1.13 2.01 4.95
N GLU A 42 1.08 3.00 5.83
CA GLU A 42 2.25 3.78 6.22
C GLU A 42 2.58 3.59 7.71
N PRO A 43 3.85 3.71 8.13
CA PRO A 43 4.18 3.85 9.53
C PRO A 43 3.57 5.11 10.12
N LEU A 44 3.41 5.19 11.45
CA LEU A 44 2.75 6.33 12.11
C LEU A 44 3.36 7.69 11.77
N ARG A 45 4.65 7.73 11.48
CA ARG A 45 5.35 8.96 11.04
C ARG A 45 5.20 9.29 9.56
N GLY A 46 4.47 8.46 8.82
CA GLY A 46 4.41 8.53 7.37
C GLY A 46 5.57 7.81 6.67
N GLU A 47 5.42 7.57 5.39
CA GLU A 47 6.43 6.93 4.55
C GLU A 47 7.63 7.88 4.32
N THR A 48 8.81 7.31 4.12
CA THR A 48 10.09 8.03 4.02
C THR A 48 10.10 9.12 2.95
N LEU A 49 9.46 8.90 1.81
CA LEU A 49 9.37 9.87 0.72
C LEU A 49 8.47 11.07 1.02
N ARG A 50 7.69 11.06 2.09
CA ARG A 50 6.95 12.27 2.49
C ARG A 50 7.90 13.42 2.82
N GLY A 51 9.14 13.10 3.17
CA GLY A 51 10.14 14.08 3.57
C GLY A 51 9.85 14.69 4.94
N ARG A 52 10.63 15.69 5.30
CA ARG A 52 10.50 16.40 6.58
C ARG A 52 9.88 17.79 6.42
N GLY A 53 8.93 17.92 5.50
CA GLY A 53 8.20 19.14 5.29
C GLY A 53 7.73 19.35 3.84
N PRO A 54 6.78 20.24 3.62
CA PRO A 54 6.14 20.42 2.33
C PRO A 54 7.08 20.92 1.22
N ALA A 55 8.21 21.53 1.59
CA ALA A 55 9.24 21.99 0.65
C ALA A 55 10.34 20.94 0.37
N SER A 56 10.23 19.74 0.92
CA SER A 56 11.22 18.70 0.68
C SER A 56 11.14 18.18 -0.76
N PRO A 57 12.26 18.07 -1.48
CA PRO A 57 12.28 17.46 -2.80
C PRO A 57 11.70 16.04 -2.83
N SER A 58 11.82 15.29 -1.74
CA SER A 58 11.24 13.94 -1.63
C SER A 58 9.71 13.95 -1.51
N ALA A 59 9.11 15.05 -1.06
CA ALA A 59 7.65 15.17 -1.04
C ALA A 59 7.04 15.16 -2.45
N PHE A 60 7.74 15.70 -3.44
CA PHE A 60 7.32 15.60 -4.83
C PHE A 60 7.27 14.14 -5.31
N ALA A 61 8.31 13.36 -5.01
CA ALA A 61 8.35 11.94 -5.37
C ALA A 61 7.23 11.16 -4.67
N PHE A 62 6.97 11.43 -3.38
CA PHE A 62 5.85 10.82 -2.67
C PHE A 62 4.51 11.14 -3.36
N ASN A 63 4.25 12.40 -3.63
CA ASN A 63 2.99 12.84 -4.25
C ASN A 63 2.80 12.24 -5.64
N PHE A 64 3.86 12.16 -6.43
CA PHE A 64 3.82 11.54 -7.75
C PHE A 64 3.52 10.04 -7.68
N LEU A 65 4.26 9.30 -6.84
CA LEU A 65 4.17 7.84 -6.77
C LEU A 65 2.93 7.31 -6.03
N ASN A 66 2.22 8.17 -5.32
CA ASN A 66 1.08 7.75 -4.52
C ASN A 66 -0.24 8.40 -4.96
N GLN A 67 -0.30 8.88 -6.19
CA GLN A 67 -1.54 9.38 -6.81
C GLN A 67 -2.63 8.29 -6.81
N ASN A 68 -3.87 8.72 -6.64
CA ASN A 68 -5.06 7.86 -6.65
C ASN A 68 -5.09 6.77 -5.58
N LYS A 69 -4.20 6.82 -4.60
CA LYS A 69 -4.23 5.90 -3.46
C LYS A 69 -4.95 6.55 -2.28
N ARG A 70 -5.63 5.72 -1.49
CA ARG A 70 -6.02 6.05 -0.12
C ARG A 70 -4.86 5.68 0.82
N SER A 71 -4.78 6.27 1.98
CA SER A 71 -3.71 5.98 2.94
C SER A 71 -4.27 5.75 4.35
N ILE A 72 -3.66 4.81 5.05
CA ILE A 72 -3.84 4.60 6.49
C ILE A 72 -2.47 4.51 7.15
N THR A 73 -2.39 4.91 8.42
CA THR A 73 -1.18 4.73 9.23
C THR A 73 -1.38 3.56 10.20
N VAL A 74 -0.42 2.63 10.21
CA VAL A 74 -0.47 1.44 11.06
C VAL A 74 0.92 1.17 11.63
N ASN A 75 1.00 0.94 12.94
CA ASN A 75 2.24 0.46 13.55
C ASN A 75 2.33 -1.07 13.43
N LEU A 76 3.10 -1.56 12.46
CA LEU A 76 3.31 -3.00 12.25
C LEU A 76 4.15 -3.68 13.35
N LYS A 77 4.74 -2.91 14.26
CA LYS A 77 5.45 -3.42 15.44
C LYS A 77 4.54 -3.59 16.67
N ASP A 78 3.30 -3.15 16.57
CA ASP A 78 2.28 -3.29 17.63
C ASP A 78 1.32 -4.42 17.23
N SER A 79 0.97 -5.29 18.18
CA SER A 79 0.06 -6.43 17.94
C SER A 79 -1.31 -5.99 17.43
N ARG A 80 -1.79 -4.82 17.84
CA ARG A 80 -3.06 -4.25 17.35
C ARG A 80 -2.96 -3.82 15.89
N GLY A 81 -1.80 -3.26 15.50
CA GLY A 81 -1.52 -2.90 14.11
C GLY A 81 -1.46 -4.14 13.22
N LEU A 82 -0.77 -5.19 13.66
CA LEU A 82 -0.74 -6.47 12.95
C LEU A 82 -2.13 -7.10 12.84
N ALA A 83 -2.92 -7.07 13.91
CA ALA A 83 -4.30 -7.56 13.89
C ALA A 83 -5.17 -6.80 12.88
N LEU A 84 -4.97 -5.48 12.76
CA LEU A 84 -5.68 -4.67 11.76
C LEU A 84 -5.31 -5.09 10.34
N ILE A 85 -4.02 -5.26 10.04
CA ILE A 85 -3.58 -5.73 8.72
C ILE A 85 -4.17 -7.11 8.40
N LYS A 86 -4.12 -8.04 9.34
CA LYS A 86 -4.71 -9.39 9.15
C LYS A 86 -6.23 -9.37 8.93
N ARG A 87 -6.92 -8.35 9.38
CA ARG A 87 -8.35 -8.14 9.07
C ARG A 87 -8.57 -7.53 7.68
N LEU A 88 -7.63 -6.73 7.18
CA LEU A 88 -7.73 -6.10 5.86
C LEU A 88 -7.34 -7.07 4.73
N VAL A 89 -6.43 -8.01 4.99
CA VAL A 89 -5.92 -8.94 3.97
C VAL A 89 -7.04 -9.73 3.28
N PRO A 90 -8.02 -10.35 3.99
CA PRO A 90 -9.10 -11.07 3.33
C PRO A 90 -10.00 -10.21 2.42
N GLU A 91 -9.96 -8.89 2.61
CA GLU A 91 -10.71 -7.93 1.81
C GLU A 91 -9.92 -7.41 0.59
N ALA A 92 -8.67 -7.84 0.44
CA ALA A 92 -7.77 -7.44 -0.63
C ALA A 92 -7.53 -8.60 -1.60
N ASP A 93 -7.43 -8.27 -2.88
CA ASP A 93 -7.03 -9.22 -3.93
C ASP A 93 -5.52 -9.34 -4.05
N VAL A 94 -4.81 -8.27 -3.71
CA VAL A 94 -3.35 -8.17 -3.79
C VAL A 94 -2.80 -7.54 -2.51
N VAL A 95 -1.77 -8.15 -1.95
CA VAL A 95 -0.89 -7.54 -0.96
C VAL A 95 0.47 -7.34 -1.60
N LEU A 96 0.94 -6.10 -1.66
CA LEU A 96 2.23 -5.75 -2.22
C LEU A 96 3.16 -5.24 -1.12
N GLU A 97 4.39 -5.76 -1.09
CA GLU A 97 5.45 -5.31 -0.21
C GLU A 97 6.80 -5.30 -0.97
N ASN A 98 7.74 -4.52 -0.51
CA ASN A 98 9.11 -4.49 -0.99
C ASN A 98 10.09 -4.26 0.16
N PHE A 99 9.82 -4.89 1.29
CA PHE A 99 10.68 -4.88 2.47
C PHE A 99 11.98 -5.68 2.20
N ALA A 100 12.93 -5.54 3.11
CA ALA A 100 14.09 -6.42 3.13
C ALA A 100 13.68 -7.90 3.31
N PRO A 101 14.48 -8.85 2.82
CA PRO A 101 14.22 -10.27 3.04
C PRO A 101 13.86 -10.58 4.49
N ASP A 102 13.01 -11.56 4.70
CA ASP A 102 12.51 -12.05 5.99
C ASP A 102 11.65 -11.07 6.81
N THR A 103 11.58 -9.79 6.46
CA THR A 103 10.78 -8.80 7.22
C THR A 103 9.32 -9.22 7.36
N MET A 104 8.70 -9.72 6.31
CA MET A 104 7.31 -10.19 6.37
C MET A 104 7.16 -11.42 7.28
N ILE A 105 8.15 -12.30 7.31
CA ILE A 105 8.19 -13.47 8.22
C ILE A 105 8.27 -12.99 9.67
N ASP A 106 9.20 -12.07 9.96
CA ASP A 106 9.42 -11.52 11.31
C ASP A 106 8.18 -10.78 11.83
N LEU A 107 7.42 -10.14 10.94
CA LEU A 107 6.16 -9.48 11.26
C LEU A 107 4.99 -10.46 11.42
N GLY A 108 5.15 -11.73 11.11
CA GLY A 108 4.04 -12.69 11.10
C GLY A 108 3.03 -12.44 9.97
N LEU A 109 3.52 -11.91 8.85
CA LEU A 109 2.77 -11.57 7.63
C LEU A 109 3.32 -12.30 6.40
N SER A 110 3.94 -13.47 6.58
CA SER A 110 4.43 -14.28 5.46
C SER A 110 3.28 -14.71 4.56
N TYR A 111 3.60 -15.09 3.33
CA TYR A 111 2.61 -15.60 2.37
C TYR A 111 1.75 -16.73 2.96
N ASP A 112 2.37 -17.70 3.65
CA ASP A 112 1.66 -18.82 4.26
C ASP A 112 0.70 -18.40 5.39
N GLN A 113 0.97 -17.26 6.03
CA GLN A 113 0.12 -16.71 7.09
C GLN A 113 -1.01 -15.82 6.56
N LEU A 114 -0.88 -15.33 5.33
CA LEU A 114 -1.84 -14.40 4.72
C LEU A 114 -2.78 -15.08 3.70
N ARG A 115 -2.40 -16.21 3.12
CA ARG A 115 -3.19 -16.93 2.10
C ARG A 115 -4.46 -17.58 2.65
#